data_471ee43a59fbd16dd9517ebc28fdf200
#
_entry.id   471ee43a59fbd16dd9517ebc28fdf200
#
_cell.length_a   1.000
_cell.length_b   1.000
_cell.length_c   1.000
_cell.angle_alpha   90.00
_cell.angle_beta   90.00
_cell.angle_gamma   90.00
#
_symmetry.space_group_name_H-M   'P 1'
#
loop_
_entity.id
_entity.type
_entity.pdbx_description
1 polymer ?
#
loop_
_entity_poly.entity_id
_entity_poly.type
_entity_poly.pdbx_seq_one_letter_code
_entity_poly.pdbx_strand_id
1 'polypeptide(L)'
;MIKFGSWKGKKFRRYNVVSKVPEIYGGKRHFVNQAIDYGRRVWSEMGFEEMSGNIIQGSFWNFDLLFTAQDHPAREMQDTFFLDYNINLPDKKFVNEVKKAHELGVGGSKGWQYSWNEEEAKRAVLRTHTTPLSVRKLSEINIKDLPKKFPQ
;
A
#
# COMPACT_ATOMS: atom_id res chain seq x y z
N MET A 1 17.24 -39.14 38.19
CA MET A 1 17.10 -38.74 39.61
C MET A 1 16.12 -39.62 40.40
N ILE A 2 14.91 -39.80 39.94
CA ILE A 2 13.87 -40.57 40.67
C ILE A 2 14.23 -42.08 40.81
N LYS A 3 14.70 -42.73 39.73
CA LYS A 3 15.06 -44.16 39.71
C LYS A 3 16.19 -44.51 40.69
N PHE A 4 17.09 -43.63 40.99
CA PHE A 4 18.26 -43.92 41.85
C PHE A 4 18.13 -43.40 43.31
N GLY A 5 16.95 -42.90 43.67
CA GLY A 5 16.67 -42.42 45.02
C GLY A 5 17.57 -41.25 45.50
N SER A 6 18.29 -40.61 44.58
CA SER A 6 19.24 -39.52 44.90
C SER A 6 18.60 -38.27 45.51
N TRP A 7 17.29 -38.20 45.53
CA TRP A 7 16.50 -37.18 46.16
C TRP A 7 16.26 -37.43 47.68
N LYS A 8 16.41 -38.67 48.15
CA LYS A 8 16.18 -39.02 49.53
C LYS A 8 17.19 -38.29 50.41
N GLY A 9 16.72 -37.67 51.50
CA GLY A 9 17.53 -36.90 52.41
C GLY A 9 17.89 -35.48 51.95
N LYS A 10 17.54 -35.08 50.75
CA LYS A 10 17.75 -33.70 50.30
C LYS A 10 16.62 -32.79 50.77
N LYS A 11 17.00 -31.61 51.26
CA LYS A 11 16.06 -30.58 51.69
C LYS A 11 15.69 -29.75 50.46
N PHE A 12 14.43 -29.87 50.00
CA PHE A 12 13.93 -29.08 48.89
C PHE A 12 13.29 -27.79 49.38
N ARG A 13 13.40 -26.74 48.56
CA ARG A 13 12.72 -25.48 48.82
C ARG A 13 11.19 -25.69 48.79
N ARG A 14 10.55 -25.33 49.88
CA ARG A 14 9.07 -25.32 49.93
C ARG A 14 8.54 -24.08 49.23
N TYR A 15 7.50 -24.24 48.46
CA TYR A 15 6.76 -23.14 47.84
C TYR A 15 5.27 -23.40 48.05
N ASN A 16 4.51 -22.30 48.05
CA ASN A 16 3.06 -22.37 48.25
C ASN A 16 2.40 -22.80 46.96
N VAL A 17 1.91 -24.03 46.86
CA VAL A 17 1.20 -24.55 45.70
C VAL A 17 -0.21 -23.99 45.53
N VAL A 18 -0.78 -23.36 46.56
CA VAL A 18 -2.08 -22.71 46.54
C VAL A 18 -1.98 -21.26 46.09
N SER A 19 -0.79 -20.73 45.97
CA SER A 19 -0.55 -19.38 45.48
C SER A 19 -1.08 -19.24 44.06
N LYS A 20 -1.99 -18.28 43.84
CA LYS A 20 -2.51 -17.98 42.51
C LYS A 20 -1.35 -17.55 41.60
N VAL A 21 -1.17 -18.25 40.50
CA VAL A 21 -0.29 -17.83 39.43
C VAL A 21 -1.04 -16.85 38.55
N PRO A 22 -0.43 -15.74 38.10
CA PRO A 22 -1.07 -14.86 37.14
C PRO A 22 -1.51 -15.64 35.91
N GLU A 23 -2.75 -15.49 35.53
CA GLU A 23 -3.25 -16.07 34.27
C GLU A 23 -2.59 -15.33 33.11
N ILE A 24 -1.84 -16.05 32.30
CA ILE A 24 -1.20 -15.54 31.10
C ILE A 24 -2.10 -15.94 29.93
N TYR A 25 -2.74 -14.94 29.34
CA TYR A 25 -3.50 -15.14 28.11
C TYR A 25 -2.55 -15.06 26.94
N GLY A 26 -2.43 -16.14 26.19
CA GLY A 26 -1.69 -16.17 24.93
C GLY A 26 -2.29 -15.18 23.93
N GLY A 27 -1.44 -14.47 23.20
CA GLY A 27 -1.87 -13.61 22.10
C GLY A 27 -2.57 -14.43 21.02
N LYS A 28 -3.60 -13.86 20.40
CA LYS A 28 -4.32 -14.45 19.28
C LYS A 28 -4.25 -13.51 18.08
N ARG A 29 -4.00 -14.07 16.90
CA ARG A 29 -3.98 -13.27 15.68
C ARG A 29 -5.37 -12.70 15.40
N HIS A 30 -5.43 -11.40 15.10
CA HIS A 30 -6.70 -10.74 14.80
C HIS A 30 -7.31 -11.30 13.51
N PHE A 31 -8.62 -11.51 13.50
CA PHE A 31 -9.33 -12.15 12.37
C PHE A 31 -9.18 -11.38 11.05
N VAL A 32 -9.10 -10.04 11.09
CA VAL A 32 -8.84 -9.22 9.90
C VAL A 32 -7.50 -9.59 9.27
N ASN A 33 -6.43 -9.74 10.07
CA ASN A 33 -5.13 -10.15 9.55
C ASN A 33 -5.16 -11.57 8.95
N GLN A 34 -5.94 -12.46 9.53
CA GLN A 34 -6.14 -13.80 8.96
C GLN A 34 -6.85 -13.74 7.61
N ALA A 35 -7.86 -12.87 7.48
CA ALA A 35 -8.59 -12.66 6.23
C ALA A 35 -7.69 -12.03 5.14
N ILE A 36 -6.84 -11.07 5.51
CA ILE A 36 -5.87 -10.45 4.59
C ILE A 36 -4.89 -11.51 4.08
N ASP A 37 -4.33 -12.34 4.97
CA ASP A 37 -3.39 -13.38 4.55
C ASP A 37 -4.05 -14.46 3.67
N TYR A 38 -5.30 -14.78 3.96
CA TYR A 38 -6.07 -15.68 3.12
C TYR A 38 -6.28 -15.09 1.72
N GLY A 39 -6.69 -13.82 1.64
CA GLY A 39 -6.85 -13.11 0.37
C GLY A 39 -5.53 -13.07 -0.43
N ARG A 40 -4.43 -12.72 0.21
CA ARG A 40 -3.09 -12.72 -0.43
C ARG A 40 -2.75 -14.08 -1.03
N ARG A 41 -2.99 -15.15 -0.29
CA ARG A 41 -2.74 -16.52 -0.77
C ARG A 41 -3.56 -16.83 -2.01
N VAL A 42 -4.87 -16.57 -1.97
CA VAL A 42 -5.76 -16.82 -3.12
C VAL A 42 -5.28 -16.06 -4.36
N TRP A 43 -4.97 -14.77 -4.24
CA TRP A 43 -4.49 -13.97 -5.37
C TRP A 43 -3.14 -14.49 -5.90
N SER A 44 -2.21 -14.86 -5.00
CA SER A 44 -0.91 -15.41 -5.41
C SER A 44 -1.07 -16.77 -6.13
N GLU A 45 -1.96 -17.64 -5.66
CA GLU A 45 -2.27 -18.92 -6.30
C GLU A 45 -2.93 -18.74 -7.69
N MET A 46 -3.61 -17.63 -7.90
CA MET A 46 -4.15 -17.24 -9.22
C MET A 46 -3.09 -16.62 -10.16
N GLY A 47 -1.84 -16.47 -9.71
CA GLY A 47 -0.74 -15.92 -10.49
C GLY A 47 -0.61 -14.40 -10.43
N PHE A 48 -1.26 -13.73 -9.49
CA PHE A 48 -1.04 -12.29 -9.26
C PHE A 48 0.19 -12.06 -8.39
N GLU A 49 0.89 -11.00 -8.70
CA GLU A 49 2.05 -10.52 -7.93
C GLU A 49 1.62 -9.41 -6.96
N GLU A 50 1.98 -9.52 -5.69
CA GLU A 50 1.70 -8.47 -4.71
C GLU A 50 2.62 -7.26 -4.95
N MET A 51 2.03 -6.08 -5.05
CA MET A 51 2.76 -4.82 -5.15
C MET A 51 2.78 -4.11 -3.81
N SER A 52 3.92 -3.54 -3.49
CA SER A 52 4.09 -2.62 -2.37
C SER A 52 4.63 -1.27 -2.85
N GLY A 53 4.46 -0.24 -2.05
CA GLY A 53 5.01 1.07 -2.36
C GLY A 53 4.76 2.08 -1.25
N ASN A 54 5.41 3.23 -1.38
CA ASN A 54 5.36 4.29 -0.38
C ASN A 54 3.95 4.83 -0.18
N ILE A 55 3.65 5.19 1.06
CA ILE A 55 2.40 5.89 1.41
C ILE A 55 2.41 7.31 0.84
N ILE A 56 3.58 7.95 0.81
CA ILE A 56 3.73 9.29 0.27
C ILE A 56 3.90 9.19 -1.24
N GLN A 57 3.04 9.89 -1.97
CA GLN A 57 3.03 9.96 -3.43
C GLN A 57 2.96 11.41 -3.89
N GLY A 58 3.34 11.68 -5.14
CA GLY A 58 3.04 12.97 -5.77
C GLY A 58 1.57 13.04 -6.19
N SER A 59 0.98 14.22 -6.12
CA SER A 59 -0.37 14.49 -6.60
C SER A 59 -0.58 14.04 -8.04
N PHE A 60 0.47 14.13 -8.86
CA PHE A 60 0.51 13.59 -10.21
C PHE A 60 0.06 12.13 -10.30
N TRP A 61 0.65 11.26 -9.48
CA TRP A 61 0.34 9.83 -9.47
C TRP A 61 -1.00 9.52 -8.81
N ASN A 62 -1.37 10.29 -7.79
CA ASN A 62 -2.57 10.04 -6.98
C ASN A 62 -3.85 10.53 -7.66
N PHE A 63 -3.76 11.56 -8.51
CA PHE A 63 -4.91 12.24 -9.10
C PHE A 63 -4.76 12.51 -10.60
N ASP A 64 -3.70 13.21 -11.03
CA ASP A 64 -3.61 13.68 -12.41
C ASP A 64 -3.61 12.53 -13.42
N LEU A 65 -2.83 11.49 -13.15
CA LEU A 65 -2.74 10.31 -14.01
C LEU A 65 -4.03 9.49 -14.04
N LEU A 66 -4.88 9.66 -13.06
CA LEU A 66 -6.22 9.07 -13.01
C LEU A 66 -7.29 10.00 -13.61
N PHE A 67 -6.87 11.03 -14.32
CA PHE A 67 -7.72 11.98 -14.99
C PHE A 67 -8.64 12.78 -14.04
N THR A 68 -8.26 12.95 -12.76
CA THR A 68 -8.97 13.81 -11.80
C THR A 68 -8.52 15.25 -11.98
N ALA A 69 -9.43 16.15 -12.35
CA ALA A 69 -9.13 17.57 -12.54
C ALA A 69 -8.46 18.19 -11.29
N GLN A 70 -7.60 19.19 -11.48
CA GLN A 70 -6.83 19.76 -10.35
C GLN A 70 -7.69 20.59 -9.41
N ASP A 71 -8.80 21.11 -9.87
CA ASP A 71 -9.82 21.83 -9.11
C ASP A 71 -11.00 20.93 -8.68
N HIS A 72 -10.87 19.60 -8.86
CA HIS A 72 -11.95 18.69 -8.54
C HIS A 72 -12.12 18.52 -7.04
N PRO A 73 -13.35 18.67 -6.49
CA PRO A 73 -13.61 18.58 -5.05
C PRO A 73 -13.15 17.26 -4.41
N ALA A 74 -13.08 16.17 -5.18
CA ALA A 74 -12.58 14.88 -4.68
C ALA A 74 -11.15 14.94 -4.12
N ARG A 75 -10.35 15.94 -4.51
CA ARG A 75 -9.00 16.12 -3.96
C ARG A 75 -9.01 16.60 -2.51
N GLU A 76 -10.10 17.23 -2.07
CA GLU A 76 -10.27 17.77 -0.71
C GLU A 76 -11.24 16.93 0.12
N MET A 77 -12.30 16.39 -0.50
CA MET A 77 -13.37 15.66 0.18
C MET A 77 -12.99 14.28 0.73
N GLN A 78 -11.88 13.70 0.29
CA GLN A 78 -11.46 12.35 0.69
C GLN A 78 -10.49 12.34 1.87
N ASP A 79 -10.55 13.33 2.77
CA ASP A 79 -9.58 13.51 3.86
C ASP A 79 -8.13 13.42 3.35
N THR A 80 -7.87 14.08 2.23
CA THR A 80 -6.55 14.07 1.58
C THR A 80 -5.57 14.90 2.38
N PHE A 81 -4.52 14.26 2.86
CA PHE A 81 -3.45 14.94 3.58
C PHE A 81 -2.33 15.30 2.63
N PHE A 82 -2.23 16.59 2.30
CA PHE A 82 -1.09 17.15 1.60
C PHE A 82 0.05 17.43 2.57
N LEU A 83 1.26 17.21 2.09
CA LEU A 83 2.48 17.49 2.85
C LEU A 83 3.13 18.77 2.33
N ASP A 84 3.87 19.45 3.20
CA ASP A 84 4.45 20.75 2.91
C ASP A 84 5.80 20.64 2.14
N TYR A 85 5.83 19.81 1.11
CA TYR A 85 6.96 19.71 0.17
C TYR A 85 6.52 19.13 -1.17
N ASN A 86 7.40 19.26 -2.18
CA ASN A 86 7.15 18.80 -3.53
C ASN A 86 7.95 17.54 -3.86
N ILE A 87 7.38 16.71 -4.72
CA ILE A 87 7.99 15.50 -5.25
C ILE A 87 8.32 15.71 -6.73
N ASN A 88 9.46 15.19 -7.15
CA ASN A 88 9.85 15.26 -8.56
C ASN A 88 8.86 14.49 -9.44
N LEU A 89 8.50 15.12 -10.55
CA LEU A 89 7.70 14.50 -11.59
C LEU A 89 8.52 13.45 -12.36
N PRO A 90 7.86 12.48 -13.01
CA PRO A 90 8.54 11.54 -13.91
C PRO A 90 9.06 12.24 -15.17
N ASP A 91 9.44 11.44 -16.17
CA ASP A 91 9.95 11.96 -17.46
C ASP A 91 9.00 13.00 -18.07
N LYS A 92 9.59 14.10 -18.57
CA LYS A 92 8.85 15.23 -19.15
C LYS A 92 7.93 14.83 -20.28
N LYS A 93 8.31 13.83 -21.09
CA LYS A 93 7.47 13.35 -22.18
C LYS A 93 6.18 12.77 -21.63
N PHE A 94 6.26 11.97 -20.58
CA PHE A 94 5.11 11.37 -19.93
C PHE A 94 4.22 12.42 -19.25
N VAL A 95 4.82 13.39 -18.57
CA VAL A 95 4.09 14.52 -17.97
C VAL A 95 3.33 15.32 -19.03
N ASN A 96 3.96 15.58 -20.17
CA ASN A 96 3.31 16.32 -21.26
C ASN A 96 2.11 15.57 -21.87
N GLU A 97 2.15 14.26 -21.96
CA GLU A 97 1.00 13.47 -22.42
C GLU A 97 -0.17 13.57 -21.43
N VAL A 98 0.11 13.52 -20.13
CA VAL A 98 -0.93 13.70 -19.10
C VAL A 98 -1.50 15.12 -19.14
N LYS A 99 -0.64 16.14 -19.21
CA LYS A 99 -1.06 17.54 -19.38
C LYS A 99 -1.97 17.70 -20.58
N LYS A 100 -1.57 17.19 -21.75
CA LYS A 100 -2.36 17.22 -22.97
C LYS A 100 -3.71 16.52 -22.81
N ALA A 101 -3.73 15.37 -22.13
CA ALA A 101 -4.98 14.68 -21.86
C ALA A 101 -5.94 15.53 -21.03
N HIS A 102 -5.44 16.24 -20.02
CA HIS A 102 -6.24 17.13 -19.18
C HIS A 102 -6.75 18.35 -19.93
N GLU A 103 -5.89 19.00 -20.71
CA GLU A 103 -6.22 20.25 -21.39
C GLU A 103 -7.05 20.06 -22.66
N LEU A 104 -6.67 19.07 -23.49
CA LEU A 104 -7.21 18.88 -24.84
C LEU A 104 -8.02 17.59 -24.98
N GLY A 105 -7.83 16.66 -24.06
CA GLY A 105 -8.44 15.34 -24.11
C GLY A 105 -7.68 14.32 -24.95
N VAL A 106 -8.13 13.08 -24.86
CA VAL A 106 -7.58 11.91 -25.53
C VAL A 106 -8.73 10.94 -25.87
N GLY A 107 -8.63 10.23 -27.01
CA GLY A 107 -9.58 9.17 -27.35
C GLY A 107 -11.03 9.63 -27.52
N GLY A 108 -11.24 10.83 -28.05
CA GLY A 108 -12.58 11.42 -28.24
C GLY A 108 -13.08 12.26 -27.08
N SER A 109 -12.35 12.30 -25.93
CA SER A 109 -12.57 13.26 -24.85
C SER A 109 -12.10 14.66 -25.26
N LYS A 110 -12.76 15.68 -24.74
CA LYS A 110 -12.34 17.09 -24.88
C LYS A 110 -11.44 17.55 -23.73
N GLY A 111 -11.04 16.66 -22.83
CA GLY A 111 -10.34 17.02 -21.61
C GLY A 111 -11.21 17.81 -20.64
N TRP A 112 -10.57 18.41 -19.66
CA TRP A 112 -11.24 19.27 -18.68
C TRP A 112 -11.26 20.74 -19.09
N GLN A 113 -10.54 21.11 -20.16
CA GLN A 113 -10.50 22.46 -20.75
C GLN A 113 -10.02 23.54 -19.77
N TYR A 114 -9.12 23.22 -18.86
CA TYR A 114 -8.46 24.15 -17.95
C TYR A 114 -6.95 24.11 -18.20
N SER A 115 -6.24 25.10 -17.67
CA SER A 115 -4.77 25.13 -17.71
C SER A 115 -4.19 24.25 -16.62
N TRP A 116 -3.59 23.12 -17.00
CA TRP A 116 -2.97 22.20 -16.06
C TRP A 116 -1.72 22.79 -15.41
N ASN A 117 -1.62 22.73 -14.08
CA ASN A 117 -0.56 23.33 -13.28
C ASN A 117 0.43 22.26 -12.81
N GLU A 118 1.70 22.42 -13.21
CA GLU A 118 2.77 21.51 -12.84
C GLU A 118 3.08 21.53 -11.32
N GLU A 119 2.97 22.69 -10.68
CA GLU A 119 3.25 22.81 -9.24
C GLU A 119 2.22 22.05 -8.39
N GLU A 120 0.94 22.06 -8.77
CA GLU A 120 -0.09 21.25 -8.12
C GLU A 120 0.19 19.75 -8.29
N ALA A 121 0.70 19.34 -9.43
CA ALA A 121 1.05 17.95 -9.68
C ALA A 121 2.26 17.46 -8.84
N LYS A 122 3.17 18.38 -8.47
CA LYS A 122 4.34 18.07 -7.63
C LYS A 122 4.01 17.91 -6.15
N ARG A 123 2.88 18.44 -5.68
CA ARG A 123 2.55 18.41 -4.25
C ARG A 123 2.57 16.99 -3.70
N ALA A 124 3.27 16.81 -2.60
CA ALA A 124 3.28 15.53 -1.89
C ALA A 124 1.97 15.29 -1.16
N VAL A 125 1.49 14.06 -1.21
CA VAL A 125 0.21 13.66 -0.62
C VAL A 125 0.34 12.27 0.02
N LEU A 126 -0.34 12.04 1.13
CA LEU A 126 -0.57 10.68 1.61
C LEU A 126 -1.59 10.03 0.66
N ARG A 127 -1.21 8.94 0.00
CA ARG A 127 -2.09 8.30 -0.97
C ARG A 127 -3.45 7.95 -0.35
N THR A 128 -4.49 8.35 -1.04
CA THR A 128 -5.88 8.11 -0.60
C THR A 128 -6.37 6.69 -0.94
N HIS A 129 -5.69 6.04 -1.90
CA HIS A 129 -6.04 4.69 -2.39
C HIS A 129 -4.80 3.97 -2.93
N THR A 130 -4.94 2.74 -3.38
CA THR A 130 -3.83 1.92 -3.89
C THR A 130 -3.58 2.07 -5.39
N THR A 131 -4.50 2.65 -6.14
CA THR A 131 -4.43 2.82 -7.60
C THR A 131 -3.16 3.54 -8.09
N PRO A 132 -2.58 4.54 -7.37
CA PRO A 132 -1.31 5.15 -7.76
C PRO A 132 -0.17 4.14 -7.96
N LEU A 133 -0.12 3.09 -7.15
CA LEU A 133 0.87 2.03 -7.29
C LEU A 133 0.67 1.22 -8.57
N SER A 134 -0.58 0.88 -8.86
CA SER A 134 -0.94 0.13 -10.08
C SER A 134 -0.59 0.91 -11.35
N VAL A 135 -0.94 2.19 -11.37
CA VAL A 135 -0.67 3.06 -12.53
C VAL A 135 0.83 3.29 -12.71
N ARG A 136 1.56 3.49 -11.62
CA ARG A 136 3.02 3.59 -11.65
C ARG A 136 3.64 2.31 -12.18
N LYS A 137 3.19 1.16 -11.71
CA LYS A 137 3.65 -0.13 -12.22
C LYS A 137 3.35 -0.31 -13.71
N LEU A 138 2.16 0.08 -14.16
CA LEU A 138 1.82 0.06 -15.58
C LEU A 138 2.73 0.95 -16.43
N SER A 139 3.15 2.11 -15.92
CA SER A 139 4.08 2.98 -16.63
C SER A 139 5.49 2.40 -16.80
N GLU A 140 5.87 1.44 -15.95
CA GLU A 140 7.15 0.74 -15.99
C GLU A 140 7.14 -0.50 -16.90
N ILE A 141 5.96 -1.02 -17.25
CA ILE A 141 5.82 -2.23 -18.06
C ILE A 141 5.97 -1.88 -19.55
N ASN A 142 6.83 -2.61 -20.24
CA ASN A 142 6.90 -2.51 -21.67
C ASN A 142 5.69 -3.20 -22.33
N ILE A 143 4.99 -2.49 -23.21
CA ILE A 143 3.83 -3.02 -23.93
C ILE A 143 4.13 -4.33 -24.68
N LYS A 144 5.38 -4.51 -25.14
CA LYS A 144 5.83 -5.73 -25.83
C LYS A 144 5.88 -6.97 -24.91
N ASP A 145 5.92 -6.75 -23.60
CA ASP A 145 5.96 -7.81 -22.60
C ASP A 145 4.54 -8.23 -22.13
N LEU A 146 3.52 -7.63 -22.70
CA LEU A 146 2.12 -7.97 -22.41
C LEU A 146 1.57 -9.01 -23.41
N PRO A 147 0.76 -9.97 -22.95
CA PRO A 147 0.44 -10.24 -21.55
C PRO A 147 1.63 -10.82 -20.81
N LYS A 148 1.98 -10.24 -19.64
CA LYS A 148 3.08 -10.74 -18.82
C LYS A 148 2.74 -12.15 -18.35
N LYS A 149 3.48 -13.15 -18.82
CA LYS A 149 3.41 -14.51 -18.29
C LYS A 149 4.10 -14.49 -16.93
N PHE A 150 3.35 -14.80 -15.88
CA PHE A 150 3.94 -15.03 -14.58
C PHE A 150 4.75 -16.34 -14.65
N PRO A 151 5.98 -16.37 -14.14
CA PRO A 151 6.68 -17.64 -14.01
C PRO A 151 5.86 -18.59 -13.14
N GLN A 152 5.68 -19.81 -13.63
CA GLN A 152 5.07 -20.91 -12.86
C GLN A 152 5.98 -21.32 -11.72
#